data_70f1735bc988c41a50b728a40272a81d
#
_entry.id   70f1735bc988c41a50b728a40272a81d
#
_cell.length_a   1.000
_cell.length_b   1.000
_cell.length_c   1.000
_cell.angle_alpha   90.00
_cell.angle_beta   90.00
_cell.angle_gamma   90.00
#
_symmetry.space_group_name_H-M   'P 1'
#
loop_
_entity.id
_entity.type
_entity.pdbx_description
1 polymer ?
#
loop_
_entity_poly.entity_id
_entity_poly.type
_entity_poly.pdbx_seq_one_letter_code
_entity_poly.pdbx_strand_id
1 'polypeptide(L)'
;STPAAPAPFSRIKIRTAALVFCGDGVALIRRDRADSTHYTPPGGNVEDGEELTAALHRELAEELGLDAALADGGDLLWVVDQRVTRPGPTPPPRKLHLIHRFHISPGIRATLAEQELDELPDGSHEVGVIEWADYRRTAELPILPPIGFALANLTDPHAATADAALDAVTDANHTWV
;
A
#
# COMPACT_ATOMS: atom_id res chain seq x y z
N SER A 1 -34.31 21.70 15.81
CA SER A 1 -33.57 20.92 14.79
C SER A 1 -32.80 19.78 15.47
N THR A 2 -32.74 18.65 14.82
CA THR A 2 -31.98 17.50 15.31
C THR A 2 -30.48 17.75 15.05
N PRO A 3 -29.60 17.56 16.05
CA PRO A 3 -28.18 17.67 15.81
C PRO A 3 -27.73 16.64 14.76
N ALA A 4 -26.80 17.02 13.90
CA ALA A 4 -26.19 16.05 12.98
C ALA A 4 -25.45 14.95 13.77
N ALA A 5 -25.52 13.72 13.28
CA ALA A 5 -24.72 12.65 13.85
C ALA A 5 -23.22 12.99 13.73
N PRO A 6 -22.37 12.60 14.71
CA PRO A 6 -20.93 12.78 14.61
C PRO A 6 -20.41 12.15 13.30
N ALA A 7 -19.47 12.82 12.65
CA ALA A 7 -18.82 12.24 11.48
C ALA A 7 -18.10 10.95 11.88
N PRO A 8 -18.27 9.84 11.15
CA PRO A 8 -17.63 8.56 11.48
C PRO A 8 -16.11 8.57 11.26
N PHE A 9 -15.60 9.56 10.54
CA PHE A 9 -14.19 9.69 10.22
C PHE A 9 -13.67 11.08 10.58
N SER A 10 -12.43 11.15 11.08
CA SER A 10 -11.80 12.40 11.51
C SER A 10 -11.34 13.25 10.34
N ARG A 11 -10.85 12.62 9.28
CA ARG A 11 -10.29 13.27 8.09
C ARG A 11 -10.16 12.26 6.96
N ILE A 12 -9.79 12.75 5.78
CA ILE A 12 -9.41 11.91 4.65
C ILE A 12 -7.88 11.94 4.58
N LYS A 13 -7.25 10.77 4.66
CA LYS A 13 -5.84 10.59 4.36
C LYS A 13 -5.68 10.13 2.93
N ILE A 14 -4.84 10.82 2.18
CA ILE A 14 -4.41 10.35 0.86
C ILE A 14 -3.11 9.57 1.05
N ARG A 15 -3.13 8.32 0.58
CA ARG A 15 -1.96 7.44 0.62
C ARG A 15 -1.57 7.07 -0.80
N THR A 16 -0.28 7.02 -1.04
CA THR A 16 0.26 6.54 -2.31
C THR A 16 1.06 5.27 -2.06
N ALA A 17 0.94 4.32 -2.96
CA ALA A 17 1.65 3.05 -2.89
C ALA A 17 2.09 2.60 -4.28
N ALA A 18 3.10 1.74 -4.31
CA ALA A 18 3.64 1.21 -5.54
C ALA A 18 3.61 -0.32 -5.54
N LEU A 19 3.17 -0.89 -6.65
CA LEU A 19 3.41 -2.28 -6.97
C LEU A 19 4.66 -2.31 -7.86
N VAL A 20 5.79 -2.71 -7.28
CA VAL A 20 7.06 -2.80 -7.99
C VAL A 20 7.26 -4.24 -8.41
N PHE A 21 7.15 -4.49 -9.71
CA PHE A 21 7.35 -5.81 -10.30
C PHE A 21 8.80 -6.00 -10.76
N CYS A 22 9.34 -7.18 -10.48
CA CYS A 22 10.53 -7.70 -11.15
C CYS A 22 10.14 -9.07 -11.72
N GLY A 23 9.91 -9.15 -13.03
CA GLY A 23 9.29 -10.32 -13.62
C GLY A 23 7.91 -10.57 -12.98
N ASP A 24 7.67 -11.80 -12.52
CA ASP A 24 6.43 -12.18 -11.84
C ASP A 24 6.41 -11.87 -10.34
N GLY A 25 7.52 -11.41 -9.78
CA GLY A 25 7.62 -11.04 -8.38
C GLY A 25 7.20 -9.61 -8.13
N VAL A 26 6.41 -9.37 -7.09
CA VAL A 26 6.02 -8.04 -6.64
C VAL A 26 6.56 -7.78 -5.25
N ALA A 27 7.12 -6.60 -5.02
CA ALA A 27 7.69 -6.23 -3.73
C ALA A 27 6.59 -5.94 -2.71
N LEU A 28 6.58 -6.68 -1.62
CA LEU A 28 5.69 -6.48 -0.48
C LEU A 28 6.51 -6.37 0.79
N ILE A 29 6.10 -5.52 1.69
CA ILE A 29 6.73 -5.39 3.00
C ILE A 29 5.95 -6.25 3.99
N ARG A 30 6.60 -7.31 4.48
CA ARG A 30 6.03 -8.17 5.52
C ARG A 30 6.30 -7.59 6.88
N ARG A 31 5.25 -7.46 7.68
CA ARG A 31 5.33 -7.02 9.07
C ARG A 31 4.78 -8.11 9.97
N ASP A 32 5.66 -8.64 10.82
CA ASP A 32 5.29 -9.65 11.80
C ASP A 32 5.00 -8.96 13.14
N ARG A 33 3.83 -9.26 13.68
CA ARG A 33 3.40 -8.86 15.03
C ARG A 33 3.17 -10.09 15.88
N ALA A 34 3.00 -9.91 17.21
CA ALA A 34 2.84 -11.03 18.14
C ALA A 34 1.76 -12.04 17.72
N ASP A 35 0.62 -11.54 17.18
CA ASP A 35 -0.55 -12.36 16.88
C ASP A 35 -0.89 -12.43 15.37
N SER A 36 -0.15 -11.73 14.52
CA SER A 36 -0.50 -11.65 13.10
C SER A 36 0.68 -11.28 12.23
N THR A 37 0.59 -11.68 10.98
CA THR A 37 1.47 -11.22 9.90
C THR A 37 0.62 -10.52 8.86
N HIS A 38 1.07 -9.38 8.36
CA HIS A 38 0.43 -8.69 7.24
C HIS A 38 1.48 -8.13 6.29
N TYR A 39 1.03 -7.84 5.08
CA TYR A 39 1.86 -7.30 4.00
C TYR A 39 1.31 -5.96 3.56
N THR A 40 2.20 -5.05 3.21
CA THR A 40 1.82 -3.79 2.57
C THR A 40 2.68 -3.54 1.35
N PRO A 41 2.12 -2.98 0.26
CA PRO A 41 2.99 -2.46 -0.78
C PRO A 41 3.76 -1.25 -0.24
N PRO A 42 4.96 -0.97 -0.76
CA PRO A 42 5.69 0.24 -0.39
C PRO A 42 4.83 1.47 -0.62
N GLY A 43 4.81 2.37 0.35
CA GLY A 43 4.02 3.58 0.24
C GLY A 43 3.79 4.25 1.59
N GLY A 44 3.06 5.34 1.57
CA GLY A 44 2.74 6.08 2.78
C GLY A 44 1.81 7.26 2.51
N ASN A 45 1.67 8.11 3.53
CA ASN A 45 0.83 9.28 3.44
C ASN A 45 1.45 10.34 2.52
N VAL A 46 0.58 10.98 1.73
CA VAL A 46 0.93 12.21 1.04
C VAL A 46 0.85 13.34 2.06
N GLU A 47 1.94 14.08 2.23
CA GLU A 47 2.03 15.17 3.18
C GLU A 47 1.43 16.45 2.61
N ASP A 48 1.03 17.39 3.48
CA ASP A 48 0.50 18.67 3.08
C ASP A 48 1.48 19.42 2.18
N GLY A 49 1.01 19.89 1.02
CA GLY A 49 1.82 20.59 0.05
C GLY A 49 2.72 19.69 -0.82
N GLU A 50 2.74 18.39 -0.57
CA GLU A 50 3.48 17.44 -1.36
C GLU A 50 2.66 16.98 -2.57
N GLU A 51 3.29 16.95 -3.75
CA GLU A 51 2.65 16.37 -4.94
C GLU A 51 2.60 14.83 -4.83
N LEU A 52 1.58 14.22 -5.43
CA LEU A 52 1.38 12.77 -5.38
C LEU A 52 2.60 12.00 -5.89
N THR A 53 3.14 12.41 -7.02
CA THR A 53 4.31 11.76 -7.62
C THR A 53 5.55 11.92 -6.73
N ALA A 54 5.74 13.10 -6.14
CA ALA A 54 6.86 13.34 -5.23
C ALA A 54 6.76 12.46 -3.98
N ALA A 55 5.56 12.33 -3.42
CA ALA A 55 5.32 11.44 -2.28
C ALA A 55 5.65 9.99 -2.61
N LEU A 56 5.20 9.51 -3.76
CA LEU A 56 5.45 8.16 -4.22
C LEU A 56 6.96 7.89 -4.38
N HIS A 57 7.67 8.79 -5.03
CA HIS A 57 9.12 8.66 -5.24
C HIS A 57 9.88 8.70 -3.91
N ARG A 58 9.45 9.55 -2.97
CA ARG A 58 10.03 9.62 -1.64
C ARG A 58 9.86 8.31 -0.89
N GLU A 59 8.66 7.73 -0.89
CA GLU A 59 8.38 6.47 -0.21
C GLU A 59 9.16 5.30 -0.83
N LEU A 60 9.30 5.25 -2.15
CA LEU A 60 10.12 4.23 -2.82
C LEU A 60 11.59 4.33 -2.42
N ALA A 61 12.13 5.55 -2.33
CA ALA A 61 13.49 5.76 -1.88
C ALA A 61 13.68 5.37 -0.41
N GLU A 62 12.77 5.78 0.47
CA GLU A 62 12.83 5.50 1.91
C GLU A 62 12.68 4.02 2.22
N GLU A 63 11.73 3.33 1.62
CA GLU A 63 11.38 1.96 1.98
C GLU A 63 12.15 0.90 1.21
N LEU A 64 12.43 1.12 -0.07
CA LEU A 64 13.14 0.17 -0.92
C LEU A 64 14.55 0.59 -1.29
N GLY A 65 14.91 1.85 -1.11
CA GLY A 65 16.13 2.36 -1.68
C GLY A 65 16.07 2.43 -3.22
N LEU A 66 14.85 2.55 -3.77
CA LEU A 66 14.63 2.60 -5.22
C LEU A 66 14.56 4.05 -5.70
N ASP A 67 15.44 4.38 -6.64
CA ASP A 67 15.29 5.58 -7.46
C ASP A 67 14.28 5.29 -8.56
N ALA A 68 13.16 6.00 -8.53
CA ALA A 68 12.07 5.80 -9.49
C ALA A 68 12.49 6.04 -10.95
N ALA A 69 13.52 6.82 -11.18
CA ALA A 69 14.08 7.03 -12.53
C ALA A 69 14.67 5.75 -13.14
N LEU A 70 15.00 4.74 -12.30
CA LEU A 70 15.53 3.46 -12.74
C LEU A 70 14.44 2.42 -13.01
N ALA A 71 13.18 2.78 -12.79
CA ALA A 71 12.03 1.91 -13.02
C ALA A 71 11.23 2.36 -14.24
N ASP A 72 10.58 1.41 -14.89
CA ASP A 72 9.63 1.67 -15.96
C ASP A 72 8.22 1.76 -15.40
N GLY A 73 7.33 2.45 -16.10
CA GLY A 73 5.94 2.60 -15.70
C GLY A 73 5.70 3.81 -14.81
N GLY A 74 5.04 3.58 -13.68
CA GLY A 74 4.64 4.63 -12.75
C GLY A 74 3.20 5.09 -12.92
N ASP A 75 2.44 4.46 -13.80
CA ASP A 75 1.04 4.79 -14.03
C ASP A 75 0.16 4.36 -12.86
N LEU A 76 -0.90 5.13 -12.63
CA LEU A 76 -1.93 4.76 -11.68
C LEU A 76 -2.61 3.47 -12.16
N LEU A 77 -2.63 2.45 -11.30
CA LEU A 77 -3.27 1.17 -11.61
C LEU A 77 -4.64 1.08 -10.94
N TRP A 78 -4.69 1.30 -9.63
CA TRP A 78 -5.91 1.16 -8.84
C TRP A 78 -6.09 2.27 -7.82
N VAL A 79 -7.35 2.49 -7.45
CA VAL A 79 -7.79 3.35 -6.36
C VAL A 79 -8.62 2.50 -5.40
N VAL A 80 -8.33 2.58 -4.12
CA VAL A 80 -9.08 1.91 -3.05
C VAL A 80 -9.57 2.93 -2.04
N ASP A 81 -10.88 3.01 -1.86
CA ASP A 81 -11.52 3.86 -0.83
C ASP A 81 -11.71 3.03 0.44
N GLN A 82 -10.96 3.33 1.47
CA GLN A 82 -11.04 2.61 2.75
C GLN A 82 -11.82 3.42 3.78
N ARG A 83 -12.99 2.92 4.15
CA ARG A 83 -13.90 3.50 5.14
C ARG A 83 -14.20 2.48 6.23
N VAL A 84 -13.18 2.18 7.04
CA VAL A 84 -13.29 1.21 8.13
C VAL A 84 -13.26 1.95 9.46
N THR A 85 -14.26 1.69 10.31
CA THR A 85 -14.32 2.27 11.66
C THR A 85 -13.47 1.45 12.62
N ARG A 86 -13.16 2.04 13.76
CA ARG A 86 -12.47 1.38 14.85
C ARG A 86 -13.10 1.76 16.18
N PRO A 87 -13.04 0.90 17.21
CA PRO A 87 -13.46 1.29 18.56
C PRO A 87 -12.49 2.34 19.14
N GLY A 88 -13.01 3.19 20.01
CA GLY A 88 -12.21 4.17 20.73
C GLY A 88 -12.82 5.57 20.71
N PRO A 89 -12.22 6.51 21.46
CA PRO A 89 -12.79 7.84 21.64
C PRO A 89 -12.59 8.77 20.42
N THR A 90 -11.68 8.41 19.52
CA THR A 90 -11.37 9.22 18.34
C THR A 90 -11.78 8.50 17.06
N PRO A 91 -12.47 9.18 16.13
CA PRO A 91 -12.78 8.59 14.83
C PRO A 91 -11.50 8.27 14.06
N PRO A 92 -11.47 7.14 13.32
CA PRO A 92 -10.35 6.84 12.44
C PRO A 92 -10.34 7.76 11.22
N PRO A 93 -9.24 7.85 10.50
CA PRO A 93 -9.24 8.49 9.19
C PRO A 93 -9.91 7.61 8.13
N ARG A 94 -10.56 8.25 7.15
CA ARG A 94 -10.86 7.63 5.87
C ARG A 94 -9.60 7.67 5.03
N LYS A 95 -9.25 6.58 4.36
CA LYS A 95 -8.03 6.48 3.56
C LYS A 95 -8.37 6.29 2.09
N LEU A 96 -7.79 7.13 1.25
CA LEU A 96 -7.83 6.94 -0.19
C LEU A 96 -6.46 6.45 -0.64
N HIS A 97 -6.39 5.20 -1.10
CA HIS A 97 -5.16 4.59 -1.58
C HIS A 97 -5.05 4.74 -3.09
N LEU A 98 -3.97 5.35 -3.54
CA LEU A 98 -3.60 5.49 -4.94
C LEU A 98 -2.45 4.54 -5.21
N ILE A 99 -2.69 3.51 -6.03
CA ILE A 99 -1.74 2.43 -6.27
C ILE A 99 -1.20 2.52 -7.67
N HIS A 100 0.11 2.74 -7.77
CA HIS A 100 0.85 2.86 -9.00
C HIS A 100 1.62 1.58 -9.29
N ARG A 101 1.97 1.35 -10.53
CA ARG A 101 2.70 0.15 -10.96
C ARG A 101 4.02 0.52 -11.62
N PHE A 102 5.08 -0.14 -11.17
CA PHE A 102 6.43 -0.01 -11.72
C PHE A 102 6.99 -1.37 -12.10
N HIS A 103 7.95 -1.36 -13.01
CA HIS A 103 8.69 -2.55 -13.42
C HIS A 103 10.19 -2.26 -13.34
N ILE A 104 10.95 -3.18 -12.75
CA ILE A 104 12.40 -3.07 -12.63
C ILE A 104 13.09 -4.33 -13.16
N SER A 105 14.35 -4.19 -13.52
CA SER A 105 15.20 -5.32 -13.92
C SER A 105 15.72 -6.09 -12.71
N PRO A 106 16.16 -7.35 -12.88
CA PRO A 106 16.83 -8.10 -11.82
C PRO A 106 18.08 -7.39 -11.28
N GLY A 107 18.81 -6.67 -12.14
CA GLY A 107 19.99 -5.89 -11.71
C GLY A 107 19.61 -4.77 -10.75
N ILE A 108 18.53 -4.05 -11.02
CA ILE A 108 18.03 -3.02 -10.11
C ILE A 108 17.51 -3.65 -8.82
N ARG A 109 16.74 -4.74 -8.90
CA ARG A 109 16.26 -5.45 -7.72
C ARG A 109 17.41 -5.82 -6.77
N ALA A 110 18.53 -6.28 -7.31
CA ALA A 110 19.70 -6.68 -6.52
C ALA A 110 20.30 -5.53 -5.71
N THR A 111 20.03 -4.28 -6.07
CA THR A 111 20.51 -3.09 -5.36
C THR A 111 19.57 -2.61 -4.24
N LEU A 112 18.37 -3.14 -4.17
CA LEU A 112 17.35 -2.64 -3.25
C LEU A 112 17.56 -3.16 -1.82
N ALA A 113 16.93 -2.46 -0.88
CA ALA A 113 16.91 -2.87 0.52
C ALA A 113 16.17 -4.19 0.70
N GLU A 114 16.59 -4.99 1.67
CA GLU A 114 15.94 -6.24 2.07
C GLU A 114 15.04 -6.05 3.29
N GLN A 115 15.24 -4.95 4.02
CA GLN A 115 14.49 -4.58 5.20
C GLN A 115 14.26 -3.07 5.24
N GLU A 116 13.16 -2.67 5.90
CA GLU A 116 12.95 -1.27 6.26
C GLU A 116 12.67 -1.16 7.75
N LEU A 117 13.02 -0.02 8.34
CA LEU A 117 12.76 0.28 9.74
C LEU A 117 11.71 1.38 9.83
N ASP A 118 10.61 1.08 10.52
CA ASP A 118 9.53 2.03 10.76
C ASP A 118 9.53 2.44 12.24
N GLU A 119 9.63 3.74 12.51
CA GLU A 119 9.63 4.25 13.88
C GLU A 119 8.19 4.27 14.43
N LEU A 120 8.02 3.62 15.58
CA LEU A 120 6.75 3.59 16.29
C LEU A 120 6.63 4.80 17.23
N PRO A 121 5.39 5.14 17.68
CA PRO A 121 5.17 6.29 18.56
C PRO A 121 5.95 6.27 19.87
N ASP A 122 6.36 5.09 20.35
CA ASP A 122 7.16 4.91 21.57
C ASP A 122 8.67 5.06 21.35
N GLY A 123 9.10 5.37 20.10
CA GLY A 123 10.50 5.50 19.72
C GLY A 123 11.18 4.19 19.34
N SER A 124 10.52 3.05 19.50
CA SER A 124 11.01 1.77 19.01
C SER A 124 10.84 1.67 17.49
N HIS A 125 11.46 0.65 16.89
CA HIS A 125 11.35 0.41 15.44
C HIS A 125 10.68 -0.93 15.18
N GLU A 126 9.78 -0.94 14.20
CA GLU A 126 9.22 -2.16 13.61
C GLU A 126 10.02 -2.49 12.35
N VAL A 127 10.47 -3.73 12.24
CA VAL A 127 11.20 -4.19 11.05
C VAL A 127 10.20 -4.71 10.02
N GLY A 128 10.26 -4.15 8.81
CA GLY A 128 9.57 -4.68 7.64
C GLY A 128 10.56 -5.47 6.79
N VAL A 129 10.20 -6.70 6.44
CA VAL A 129 11.00 -7.54 5.53
C VAL A 129 10.46 -7.40 4.12
N ILE A 130 11.34 -7.04 3.19
CA ILE A 130 10.96 -6.92 1.78
C ILE A 130 10.93 -8.32 1.17
N GLU A 131 9.74 -8.76 0.78
CA GLU A 131 9.54 -10.04 0.10
C GLU A 131 9.07 -9.81 -1.34
N TRP A 132 9.57 -10.62 -2.25
CA TRP A 132 9.17 -10.64 -3.65
C TRP A 132 8.21 -11.79 -3.86
N ALA A 133 6.92 -11.50 -3.74
CA ALA A 133 5.88 -12.51 -3.86
C ALA A 133 5.49 -12.70 -5.32
N ASP A 134 5.23 -13.94 -5.71
CA ASP A 134 4.60 -14.21 -7.01
C ASP A 134 3.20 -13.56 -7.02
N TYR A 135 2.96 -12.65 -7.96
CA TYR A 135 1.70 -11.90 -8.03
C TYR A 135 0.48 -12.82 -8.14
N ARG A 136 0.63 -14.00 -8.75
CA ARG A 136 -0.46 -14.96 -8.93
C ARG A 136 -0.92 -15.62 -7.63
N ARG A 137 -0.11 -15.52 -6.57
CA ARG A 137 -0.37 -16.12 -5.25
C ARG A 137 -0.80 -15.11 -4.20
N THR A 138 -0.93 -13.86 -4.55
CA THR A 138 -1.20 -12.78 -3.59
C THR A 138 -2.61 -12.84 -3.00
N ALA A 139 -3.55 -13.54 -3.63
CA ALA A 139 -4.89 -13.74 -3.06
C ALA A 139 -4.87 -14.47 -1.71
N GLU A 140 -3.81 -15.26 -1.43
CA GLU A 140 -3.63 -16.01 -0.19
C GLU A 140 -2.97 -15.18 0.92
N LEU A 141 -2.46 -13.99 0.59
CA LEU A 141 -1.71 -13.16 1.52
C LEU A 141 -2.60 -12.08 2.16
N PRO A 142 -2.41 -11.81 3.46
CA PRO A 142 -3.11 -10.72 4.14
C PRO A 142 -2.49 -9.37 3.79
N ILE A 143 -2.82 -8.84 2.62
CA ILE A 143 -2.29 -7.56 2.12
C ILE A 143 -3.23 -6.42 2.50
N LEU A 144 -2.66 -5.31 2.95
CA LEU A 144 -3.36 -4.07 3.28
C LEU A 144 -2.85 -2.91 2.41
N PRO A 145 -3.70 -2.20 1.68
CA PRO A 145 -5.12 -2.46 1.49
C PRO A 145 -5.36 -3.81 0.80
N PRO A 146 -6.55 -4.40 0.92
CA PRO A 146 -6.81 -5.76 0.43
C PRO A 146 -6.89 -5.83 -1.11
N ILE A 147 -5.74 -5.85 -1.75
CA ILE A 147 -5.58 -5.88 -3.21
C ILE A 147 -5.08 -7.22 -3.76
N GLY A 148 -4.89 -8.20 -2.87
CA GLY A 148 -4.31 -9.48 -3.25
C GLY A 148 -5.10 -10.21 -4.33
N PHE A 149 -6.40 -10.15 -4.27
CA PHE A 149 -7.28 -10.75 -5.28
C PHE A 149 -7.12 -10.07 -6.65
N ALA A 150 -7.12 -8.74 -6.67
CA ALA A 150 -6.94 -7.98 -7.91
C ALA A 150 -5.57 -8.26 -8.54
N LEU A 151 -4.50 -8.33 -7.72
CA LEU A 151 -3.16 -8.71 -8.17
C LEU A 151 -3.15 -10.10 -8.80
N ALA A 152 -3.69 -11.09 -8.09
CA ALA A 152 -3.70 -12.48 -8.56
C ALA A 152 -4.48 -12.69 -9.86
N ASN A 153 -5.42 -11.81 -10.14
CA ASN A 153 -6.25 -11.86 -11.36
C ASN A 153 -5.64 -11.12 -12.57
N LEU A 154 -4.50 -10.47 -12.43
CA LEU A 154 -3.79 -9.92 -13.58
C LEU A 154 -3.38 -11.06 -14.51
N THR A 155 -3.58 -10.89 -15.81
CA THR A 155 -3.17 -11.89 -16.80
C THR A 155 -1.66 -11.94 -16.96
N ASP A 156 -0.99 -10.81 -16.76
CA ASP A 156 0.46 -10.68 -16.65
C ASP A 156 0.81 -9.39 -15.90
N PRO A 157 2.07 -9.18 -15.48
CA PRO A 157 2.46 -7.99 -14.73
C PRO A 157 2.25 -6.65 -15.46
N HIS A 158 2.17 -6.67 -16.78
CA HIS A 158 1.97 -5.49 -17.62
C HIS A 158 0.52 -5.33 -18.10
N ALA A 159 -0.38 -6.23 -17.69
CA ALA A 159 -1.75 -6.24 -18.19
C ALA A 159 -2.46 -4.92 -17.91
N ALA A 160 -3.22 -4.45 -18.89
CA ALA A 160 -4.17 -3.36 -18.67
C ALA A 160 -5.34 -3.85 -17.81
N THR A 161 -5.89 -2.96 -16.98
CA THR A 161 -7.07 -3.25 -16.15
C THR A 161 -8.27 -2.47 -16.69
N ALA A 162 -9.44 -3.10 -16.67
CA ALA A 162 -10.66 -2.49 -17.19
C ALA A 162 -11.16 -1.34 -16.31
N ASP A 163 -10.93 -1.42 -14.99
CA ASP A 163 -11.41 -0.45 -14.02
C ASP A 163 -10.33 -0.19 -12.97
N ALA A 164 -10.01 1.09 -12.75
CA ALA A 164 -9.08 1.49 -11.72
C ALA A 164 -9.71 1.48 -10.33
N ALA A 165 -11.02 1.67 -10.21
CA ALA A 165 -11.71 1.67 -8.93
C ALA A 165 -11.95 0.23 -8.46
N LEU A 166 -11.22 -0.20 -7.44
CA LEU A 166 -11.49 -1.46 -6.75
C LEU A 166 -12.66 -1.29 -5.78
N ASP A 167 -13.22 -2.41 -5.34
CA ASP A 167 -14.29 -2.40 -4.34
C ASP A 167 -13.84 -1.65 -3.09
N ALA A 168 -14.74 -0.81 -2.56
CA ALA A 168 -14.46 -0.07 -1.34
C ALA A 168 -14.30 -1.03 -0.15
N VAL A 169 -13.38 -0.68 0.74
CA VAL A 169 -13.13 -1.41 1.97
C VAL A 169 -13.93 -0.75 3.08
N THR A 170 -14.87 -1.48 3.66
CA THR A 170 -15.79 -0.97 4.68
C THR A 170 -15.92 -1.96 5.83
N ASP A 171 -16.64 -1.59 6.87
CA ASP A 171 -16.93 -2.49 8.00
C ASP A 171 -17.68 -3.76 7.59
N ALA A 172 -18.33 -3.75 6.43
CA ALA A 172 -19.04 -4.92 5.90
C ALA A 172 -18.09 -6.02 5.40
N ASN A 173 -16.87 -5.67 4.98
CA ASN A 173 -15.92 -6.61 4.37
C ASN A 173 -14.52 -6.58 5.00
N HIS A 174 -14.29 -5.75 5.98
CA HIS A 174 -12.98 -5.60 6.61
C HIS A 174 -13.10 -5.12 8.05
N THR A 175 -12.08 -5.47 8.88
CA THR A 175 -11.93 -4.97 10.23
C THR A 175 -10.65 -4.15 10.32
N TRP A 176 -10.65 -3.05 11.11
CA TRP A 176 -9.45 -2.25 11.34
C TRP A 176 -8.32 -3.10 11.91
N VAL A 177 -7.16 -2.96 11.35
CA VAL A 177 -5.94 -3.70 11.74
C VAL A 177 -4.87 -2.74 12.23
#